data_78bca266de6916a51b841746acb59cec
#
_entry.id   78bca266de6916a51b841746acb59cec
#
_cell.length_a   1.000
_cell.length_b   1.000
_cell.length_c   1.000
_cell.angle_alpha   90.00
_cell.angle_beta   90.00
_cell.angle_gamma   90.00
#
_symmetry.space_group_name_H-M   'P 1'
#
loop_
_entity.id
_entity.type
_entity.pdbx_description
1 polymer ?
#
loop_
_entity_poly.entity_id
_entity_poly.type
_entity_poly.pdbx_seq_one_letter_code
_entity_poly.pdbx_strand_id
1 'polypeptide(L)'
;MTAQLQARADGAVSCSEGWAIRFVAPDLLEYSQGQAACLVNVGSEASQRQRRIYASESSSELFPQLREHLQSAVRHLKGQYVVV
;
A
#
# COMPACT_ATOMS: atom_id res chain seq x y z
N MET A 1 15.84 15.36 -3.40
CA MET A 1 14.83 15.13 -4.46
C MET A 1 13.56 14.55 -3.86
N THR A 2 12.45 15.05 -4.32
CA THR A 2 11.16 14.56 -3.84
C THR A 2 10.79 13.26 -4.57
N ALA A 3 10.41 12.23 -3.83
CA ALA A 3 9.93 10.99 -4.43
C ALA A 3 8.67 11.26 -5.23
N GLN A 4 8.57 10.67 -6.42
CA GLN A 4 7.40 10.78 -7.27
C GLN A 4 6.60 9.51 -7.23
N LEU A 5 5.31 9.65 -6.92
CA LEU A 5 4.35 8.56 -6.93
C LEU A 5 3.54 8.61 -8.20
N GLN A 6 3.35 7.45 -8.81
CA GLN A 6 2.61 7.36 -10.05
C GLN A 6 1.56 6.26 -9.95
N ALA A 7 0.29 6.64 -10.13
CA ALA A 7 -0.79 5.69 -10.20
C ALA A 7 -0.82 5.08 -11.60
N ARG A 8 -0.93 3.75 -11.68
CA ARG A 8 -1.00 3.02 -12.94
C ARG A 8 -2.44 2.69 -13.29
N ALA A 9 -2.66 2.35 -14.56
CA ALA A 9 -3.99 2.02 -15.07
C ALA A 9 -4.59 0.79 -14.38
N ASP A 10 -3.77 -0.13 -13.89
CA ASP A 10 -4.21 -1.33 -13.18
C ASP A 10 -4.51 -1.09 -11.69
N GLY A 11 -4.43 0.15 -11.24
CA GLY A 11 -4.66 0.50 -9.84
C GLY A 11 -3.42 0.41 -8.95
N ALA A 12 -2.28 0.01 -9.49
CA ALA A 12 -1.04 -0.02 -8.74
C ALA A 12 -0.48 1.39 -8.57
N VAL A 13 0.28 1.60 -7.49
CA VAL A 13 0.99 2.85 -7.25
C VAL A 13 2.47 2.52 -7.14
N SER A 14 3.29 3.14 -7.96
CA SER A 14 4.73 2.95 -7.93
C SER A 14 5.43 4.26 -7.55
N CYS A 15 6.61 4.12 -6.97
CA CYS A 15 7.43 5.25 -6.53
C CYS A 15 8.77 5.23 -7.23
N SER A 16 9.30 6.42 -7.55
CA SER A 16 10.61 6.55 -8.19
C SER A 16 11.74 6.03 -7.31
N GLU A 17 11.51 5.86 -6.00
CA GLU A 17 12.50 5.30 -5.09
C GLU A 17 12.60 3.78 -5.13
N GLY A 18 11.79 3.11 -5.94
CA GLY A 18 11.90 1.67 -6.15
C GLY A 18 10.94 0.81 -5.35
N TRP A 19 9.92 1.40 -4.75
CA TRP A 19 8.86 0.62 -4.10
C TRP A 19 7.53 0.81 -4.82
N ALA A 20 6.63 -0.14 -4.63
CA ALA A 20 5.31 -0.09 -5.25
C ALA A 20 4.30 -0.86 -4.43
N ILE A 21 3.03 -0.53 -4.62
CA ILE A 21 1.92 -1.29 -4.05
C ILE A 21 0.92 -1.64 -5.15
N ARG A 22 0.25 -2.78 -4.97
CA ARG A 22 -0.84 -3.18 -5.87
C ARG A 22 -1.80 -4.08 -5.12
N PHE A 23 -3.07 -4.08 -5.50
CA PHE A 23 -4.03 -5.03 -4.97
C PHE A 23 -3.91 -6.33 -5.74
N VAL A 24 -3.67 -7.44 -5.02
CA VAL A 24 -3.66 -8.79 -5.59
C VAL A 24 -5.00 -9.48 -5.36
N ALA A 25 -5.79 -8.95 -4.44
CA ALA A 25 -7.17 -9.37 -4.16
C ALA A 25 -7.88 -8.17 -3.53
N PRO A 26 -9.23 -8.16 -3.43
CA PRO A 26 -9.93 -7.01 -2.84
C PRO A 26 -9.53 -6.70 -1.40
N ASP A 27 -9.08 -7.71 -0.66
CA ASP A 27 -8.68 -7.57 0.74
C ASP A 27 -7.19 -7.80 0.96
N LEU A 28 -6.39 -7.82 -0.10
CA LEU A 28 -4.97 -8.14 0.01
C LEU A 28 -4.15 -7.24 -0.90
N LEU A 29 -3.23 -6.52 -0.27
CA LEU A 29 -2.34 -5.58 -0.94
C LEU A 29 -0.92 -6.16 -0.95
N GLU A 30 -0.22 -6.05 -2.07
CA GLU A 30 1.19 -6.41 -2.16
C GLU A 30 2.04 -5.14 -2.12
N TYR A 31 2.98 -5.10 -1.20
CA TYR A 31 4.01 -4.07 -1.15
C TYR A 31 5.33 -4.68 -1.62
N SER A 32 6.01 -4.02 -2.53
CA SER A 32 7.29 -4.48 -3.04
C SER A 32 8.34 -3.36 -2.95
N GLN A 33 9.56 -3.75 -2.68
CA GLN A 33 10.71 -2.84 -2.66
C GLN A 33 11.92 -3.59 -3.19
N GLY A 34 12.41 -3.17 -4.37
CA GLY A 34 13.46 -3.89 -5.05
C GLY A 34 13.00 -5.30 -5.45
N GLN A 35 13.71 -6.33 -4.99
CA GLN A 35 13.36 -7.72 -5.27
C GLN A 35 12.56 -8.37 -4.15
N ALA A 36 12.28 -7.64 -3.08
CA ALA A 36 11.55 -8.17 -1.94
C ALA A 36 10.10 -7.69 -1.99
N ALA A 37 9.19 -8.51 -1.44
CA ALA A 37 7.77 -8.17 -1.39
C ALA A 37 7.14 -8.78 -0.15
N CYS A 38 6.04 -8.18 0.30
CA CYS A 38 5.22 -8.73 1.37
C CYS A 38 3.74 -8.44 1.09
N LEU A 39 2.87 -9.19 1.75
CA LEU A 39 1.43 -9.01 1.63
C LEU A 39 0.92 -8.27 2.86
N VAL A 40 -0.04 -7.37 2.63
CA VAL A 40 -0.63 -6.52 3.66
C VAL A 40 -2.14 -6.72 3.61
N ASN A 41 -2.73 -7.05 4.75
CA ASN A 41 -4.18 -7.25 4.84
C ASN A 41 -4.92 -5.92 4.78
N VAL A 42 -6.06 -5.92 4.10
CA VAL A 42 -6.93 -4.76 3.96
C VAL A 42 -8.32 -5.15 4.44
N GLY A 43 -8.91 -4.34 5.33
CA GLY A 43 -10.25 -4.59 5.81
C GLY A 43 -11.27 -4.48 4.68
N SER A 44 -12.23 -5.41 4.66
CA SER A 44 -13.23 -5.50 3.60
C SER A 44 -14.64 -5.25 4.09
N GLU A 45 -14.81 -4.61 5.25
CA GLU A 45 -16.14 -4.36 5.80
C GLU A 45 -16.91 -3.35 4.95
N ALA A 46 -18.00 -3.81 4.34
CA ALA A 46 -18.79 -3.00 3.43
C ALA A 46 -19.48 -1.81 4.09
N SER A 47 -19.65 -1.85 5.41
CA SER A 47 -20.32 -0.78 6.15
C SER A 47 -19.42 0.41 6.47
N GLN A 48 -18.13 0.31 6.21
CA GLN A 48 -17.19 1.38 6.52
C GLN A 48 -16.83 2.17 5.28
N ARG A 49 -16.90 3.49 5.39
CA ARG A 49 -16.50 4.38 4.29
C ARG A 49 -15.01 4.34 4.02
N GLN A 50 -14.22 4.07 5.07
CA GLN A 50 -12.77 3.95 4.95
C GLN A 50 -12.36 2.51 5.18
N ARG A 51 -11.57 1.98 4.25
CA ARG A 51 -10.98 0.66 4.39
C ARG A 51 -9.66 0.78 5.13
N ARG A 52 -9.39 -0.18 6.02
CA ARG A 52 -8.20 -0.17 6.86
C ARG A 52 -7.12 -1.06 6.26
N ILE A 53 -5.93 -0.49 6.11
CA ILE A 53 -4.74 -1.24 5.69
C ILE A 53 -3.94 -1.54 6.95
N TYR A 54 -3.77 -2.83 7.25
CA TYR A 54 -3.16 -3.27 8.51
C TYR A 54 -1.65 -3.45 8.35
N ALA A 55 -0.92 -2.34 8.37
CA ALA A 55 0.52 -2.34 8.18
C ALA A 55 1.26 -3.02 9.35
N SER A 56 0.69 -2.96 10.55
CA SER A 56 1.32 -3.54 11.74
C SER A 56 1.39 -5.06 11.71
N GLU A 57 0.53 -5.72 10.91
CA GLU A 57 0.54 -7.17 10.76
C GLU A 57 1.51 -7.63 9.70
N SER A 58 2.13 -6.71 8.99
CA SER A 58 3.05 -7.00 7.90
C SER A 58 4.47 -7.12 8.44
N SER A 59 5.38 -7.57 7.57
CA SER A 59 6.79 -7.75 7.90
C SER A 59 7.51 -6.41 8.05
N SER A 60 7.07 -5.59 9.02
CA SER A 60 7.67 -4.28 9.24
C SER A 60 9.15 -4.36 9.62
N GLU A 61 9.60 -5.51 10.07
CA GLU A 61 11.02 -5.75 10.32
C GLU A 61 11.83 -5.77 9.03
N LEU A 62 11.24 -6.31 7.95
CA LEU A 62 11.89 -6.34 6.64
C LEU A 62 11.78 -5.00 5.90
N PHE A 63 10.73 -4.25 6.17
CA PHE A 63 10.44 -2.99 5.51
C PHE A 63 10.14 -1.91 6.54
N PRO A 64 11.17 -1.30 7.17
CA PRO A 64 10.93 -0.30 8.22
C PRO A 64 10.11 0.90 7.76
N GLN A 65 10.13 1.21 6.46
CA GLN A 65 9.40 2.34 5.90
C GLN A 65 8.04 1.95 5.31
N LEU A 66 7.59 0.71 5.53
CA LEU A 66 6.34 0.20 4.96
C LEU A 66 5.16 1.12 5.29
N ARG A 67 5.02 1.49 6.56
CA ARG A 67 3.90 2.32 7.00
C ARG A 67 3.91 3.69 6.33
N GLU A 68 5.07 4.32 6.27
CA GLU A 68 5.21 5.64 5.62
C GLU A 68 4.90 5.57 4.13
N HIS A 69 5.39 4.52 3.46
CA HIS A 69 5.14 4.32 2.05
C HIS A 69 3.67 4.09 1.78
N LEU A 70 2.99 3.29 2.61
CA LEU A 70 1.56 3.05 2.48
C LEU A 70 0.77 4.33 2.69
N GLN A 71 1.12 5.14 3.68
CA GLN A 71 0.43 6.41 3.94
C GLN A 71 0.57 7.38 2.76
N SER A 72 1.72 7.39 2.11
CA SER A 72 1.92 8.21 0.92
C SER A 72 1.12 7.67 -0.27
N ALA A 73 1.09 6.36 -0.43
CA ALA A 73 0.46 5.73 -1.59
C ALA A 73 -1.05 5.80 -1.55
N VAL A 74 -1.68 5.77 -0.36
CA VAL A 74 -3.14 5.76 -0.26
C VAL A 74 -3.78 7.01 -0.86
N ARG A 75 -3.03 8.09 -0.96
CA ARG A 75 -3.52 9.33 -1.59
C ARG A 75 -3.75 9.17 -3.08
N HIS A 76 -3.12 8.18 -3.69
CA HIS A 76 -3.19 7.92 -5.12
C HIS A 76 -4.11 6.75 -5.45
N LEU A 77 -4.68 6.09 -4.43
CA LEU A 77 -5.62 5.00 -4.64
C LEU A 77 -7.03 5.55 -4.82
N LYS A 78 -7.83 4.83 -5.62
CA LYS A 78 -9.26 5.13 -5.74
C LYS A 78 -9.97 4.65 -4.48
N GLY A 79 -10.71 5.54 -3.84
CA GLY A 79 -11.40 5.23 -2.60
C GLY A 79 -10.68 5.78 -1.40
N GLN A 80 -11.23 5.53 -0.23
CA GLN A 80 -10.70 6.06 1.02
C GLN A 80 -10.05 4.94 1.82
N TYR A 81 -8.79 5.11 2.15
CA TYR A 81 -8.01 4.14 2.90
C TYR A 81 -7.32 4.83 4.06
N VAL A 82 -7.17 4.09 5.16
CA VAL A 82 -6.40 4.55 6.32
C VAL A 82 -5.42 3.45 6.71
N VAL A 83 -4.18 3.82 6.97
CA VAL A 83 -3.14 2.88 7.41
C VAL A 83 -3.15 2.82 8.93
N VAL A 84 -3.34 1.63 9.47
CA VAL A 84 -3.39 1.40 10.92
C VAL A 84 -2.24 0.54 11.40
#